data_a62b385e0aefc4085c7f3fe58f898d84
#
_entry.id   a62b385e0aefc4085c7f3fe58f898d84
#
_cell.length_a   1.000
_cell.length_b   1.000
_cell.length_c   1.000
_cell.angle_alpha   90.00
_cell.angle_beta   90.00
_cell.angle_gamma   90.00
#
_symmetry.space_group_name_H-M   'P 1'
#
loop_
_entity.id
_entity.type
_entity.pdbx_description
1 polymer ?
#
loop_
_entity_poly.entity_id
_entity_poly.type
_entity_poly.pdbx_seq_one_letter_code
_entity_poly.pdbx_strand_id
1 'polypeptide(L)'
;MFKGGVVSKDQAEQLRSNADAAAQAVVADRAAIESAKANIGASKATVDNARVQLGYTDIRSPINGRTGNLTVKQGNVVLANSMDMMTINEIEPIYVTFSVPESQLPAIKRYMALGKLSVRSRPQDDPGGEEAGTLTFVDNTVDVTTGTIKLKGTFPNTDHKLWPGQFVRVTLLLTTQPNAVVVPNEAVQTGQSGSFVYVVKADKTVESRTVVTGARVGQDMVVDKGVEAGEIVVTEGQLRLAPGSKVVVRDGSKKGGGRKSKS
;
A
#
# COMPACT_ATOMS: atom_id res chain seq x y z
N MET A 1 24.43 -83.74 -2.67
CA MET A 1 24.30 -85.07 -3.27
C MET A 1 25.63 -85.47 -3.87
N PHE A 2 26.53 -86.18 -3.08
CA PHE A 2 27.75 -86.79 -3.62
C PHE A 2 27.41 -88.19 -4.11
N LYS A 3 27.11 -88.31 -5.39
CA LYS A 3 27.05 -89.60 -6.08
C LYS A 3 28.08 -89.62 -7.18
N GLY A 4 29.16 -90.38 -6.99
CA GLY A 4 30.15 -90.64 -7.99
C GLY A 4 31.56 -90.20 -7.60
N GLY A 5 32.40 -91.06 -7.13
CA GLY A 5 33.72 -90.82 -6.63
C GLY A 5 34.72 -90.35 -7.70
N VAL A 6 34.78 -89.05 -7.88
CA VAL A 6 35.79 -88.44 -8.75
C VAL A 6 36.73 -87.52 -7.96
N VAL A 7 36.38 -87.19 -6.67
CA VAL A 7 37.15 -86.22 -5.84
C VAL A 7 37.35 -86.82 -4.43
N SER A 8 38.54 -86.74 -3.91
CA SER A 8 38.87 -87.10 -2.55
C SER A 8 38.16 -86.23 -1.56
N LYS A 9 37.80 -86.70 -0.35
CA LYS A 9 37.18 -85.92 0.71
C LYS A 9 37.96 -84.62 1.02
N ASP A 10 39.26 -84.71 1.07
CA ASP A 10 40.17 -83.61 1.33
C ASP A 10 40.15 -82.57 0.19
N GLN A 11 40.05 -83.03 -1.06
CA GLN A 11 39.86 -82.09 -2.20
C GLN A 11 38.55 -81.41 -2.17
N ALA A 12 37.46 -82.03 -1.74
CA ALA A 12 36.16 -81.44 -1.59
C ALA A 12 36.15 -80.38 -0.47
N GLU A 13 36.81 -80.67 0.66
CA GLU A 13 36.97 -79.72 1.75
C GLU A 13 37.83 -78.51 1.36
N GLN A 14 38.92 -78.75 0.59
CA GLN A 14 39.75 -77.62 0.09
C GLN A 14 38.99 -76.73 -0.90
N LEU A 15 38.21 -77.27 -1.80
CA LEU A 15 37.39 -76.50 -2.74
C LEU A 15 36.30 -75.68 -2.01
N ARG A 16 35.74 -76.26 -0.96
CA ARG A 16 34.74 -75.55 -0.12
C ARG A 16 35.40 -74.43 0.65
N SER A 17 36.54 -74.60 1.26
CA SER A 17 37.30 -73.55 1.95
C SER A 17 37.69 -72.43 0.98
N ASN A 18 38.14 -72.78 -0.23
CA ASN A 18 38.41 -71.72 -1.25
C ASN A 18 37.21 -71.01 -1.70
N ALA A 19 36.05 -71.68 -1.84
CA ALA A 19 34.79 -71.03 -2.18
C ALA A 19 34.28 -70.04 -1.06
N ASP A 20 34.41 -70.51 0.21
CA ASP A 20 34.05 -69.67 1.38
C ASP A 20 35.01 -68.45 1.48
N ALA A 21 36.32 -68.68 1.26
CA ALA A 21 37.25 -67.53 1.23
C ALA A 21 36.95 -66.52 0.12
N ALA A 22 36.59 -66.98 -1.07
CA ALA A 22 36.19 -66.10 -2.18
C ALA A 22 34.87 -65.37 -1.87
N ALA A 23 33.93 -66.06 -1.23
CA ALA A 23 32.68 -65.41 -0.80
C ALA A 23 32.91 -64.26 0.23
N GLN A 24 33.83 -64.53 1.20
CA GLN A 24 34.19 -63.45 2.18
C GLN A 24 34.94 -62.29 1.50
N ALA A 25 35.79 -62.57 0.51
CA ALA A 25 36.45 -61.52 -0.26
C ALA A 25 35.42 -60.61 -0.97
N VAL A 26 34.37 -61.18 -1.59
CA VAL A 26 33.30 -60.44 -2.22
C VAL A 26 32.52 -59.54 -1.19
N VAL A 27 32.32 -60.06 0.02
CA VAL A 27 31.68 -59.24 1.10
C VAL A 27 32.58 -58.08 1.52
N ALA A 28 33.89 -58.33 1.65
CA ALA A 28 34.86 -57.27 1.98
C ALA A 28 34.92 -56.18 0.87
N ASP A 29 34.96 -56.62 -0.41
CA ASP A 29 34.98 -55.70 -1.54
C ASP A 29 33.69 -54.86 -1.62
N ARG A 30 32.52 -55.43 -1.33
CA ARG A 30 31.26 -54.70 -1.25
C ARG A 30 31.31 -53.68 -0.13
N ALA A 31 31.81 -54.00 1.05
CA ALA A 31 31.97 -53.06 2.15
C ALA A 31 32.93 -51.90 1.79
N ALA A 32 34.03 -52.24 1.06
CA ALA A 32 34.97 -51.23 0.56
C ALA A 32 34.29 -50.26 -0.45
N ILE A 33 33.45 -50.79 -1.34
CA ILE A 33 32.68 -49.96 -2.29
C ILE A 33 31.72 -49.04 -1.53
N GLU A 34 31.00 -49.52 -0.53
CA GLU A 34 30.08 -48.69 0.24
C GLU A 34 30.83 -47.61 1.05
N SER A 35 31.98 -47.93 1.62
CA SER A 35 32.86 -46.95 2.27
C SER A 35 33.34 -45.87 1.28
N ALA A 36 33.77 -46.28 0.08
CA ALA A 36 34.19 -45.34 -0.96
C ALA A 36 33.04 -44.43 -1.40
N LYS A 37 31.82 -44.95 -1.55
CA LYS A 37 30.62 -44.15 -1.84
C LYS A 37 30.30 -43.12 -0.73
N ALA A 38 30.42 -43.54 0.53
CA ALA A 38 30.24 -42.62 1.68
C ALA A 38 31.27 -41.49 1.66
N ASN A 39 32.54 -41.80 1.36
CA ASN A 39 33.60 -40.78 1.24
C ASN A 39 33.34 -39.81 0.08
N ILE A 40 32.84 -40.30 -1.06
CA ILE A 40 32.40 -39.43 -2.17
C ILE A 40 31.27 -38.51 -1.71
N GLY A 41 30.28 -39.02 -0.96
CA GLY A 41 29.20 -38.22 -0.38
C GLY A 41 29.72 -37.12 0.53
N ALA A 42 30.63 -37.43 1.44
CA ALA A 42 31.27 -36.48 2.35
C ALA A 42 32.05 -35.39 1.57
N SER A 43 32.81 -35.79 0.55
CA SER A 43 33.56 -34.87 -0.29
C SER A 43 32.63 -33.92 -1.08
N LYS A 44 31.51 -34.43 -1.61
CA LYS A 44 30.49 -33.60 -2.26
C LYS A 44 29.90 -32.58 -1.31
N ALA A 45 29.54 -32.98 -0.08
CA ALA A 45 29.03 -32.06 0.94
C ALA A 45 30.05 -30.94 1.29
N THR A 46 31.33 -31.27 1.34
CA THR A 46 32.40 -30.28 1.54
C THR A 46 32.48 -29.29 0.38
N VAL A 47 32.39 -29.74 -0.86
CA VAL A 47 32.36 -28.88 -2.05
C VAL A 47 31.12 -27.98 -2.05
N ASP A 48 29.94 -28.50 -1.69
CA ASP A 48 28.71 -27.74 -1.65
C ASP A 48 28.76 -26.65 -0.55
N ASN A 49 29.32 -26.97 0.62
CA ASN A 49 29.58 -25.95 1.66
C ASN A 49 30.52 -24.84 1.17
N ALA A 50 31.61 -25.21 0.47
CA ALA A 50 32.51 -24.19 -0.10
C ALA A 50 31.83 -23.33 -1.15
N ARG A 51 30.94 -23.89 -1.96
CA ARG A 51 30.11 -23.13 -2.94
C ARG A 51 29.16 -22.16 -2.27
N VAL A 52 28.50 -22.57 -1.18
CA VAL A 52 27.65 -21.70 -0.40
C VAL A 52 28.43 -20.52 0.17
N GLN A 53 29.61 -20.77 0.74
CA GLN A 53 30.49 -19.71 1.25
C GLN A 53 30.95 -18.75 0.14
N LEU A 54 31.28 -19.28 -1.04
CA LEU A 54 31.58 -18.45 -2.21
C LEU A 54 30.36 -17.62 -2.62
N GLY A 55 29.14 -18.19 -2.57
CA GLY A 55 27.91 -17.47 -2.88
C GLY A 55 27.66 -16.27 -1.97
N TYR A 56 28.10 -16.31 -0.72
CA TYR A 56 27.99 -15.16 0.19
C TYR A 56 28.89 -13.98 -0.17
N THR A 57 29.85 -14.17 -1.07
CA THR A 57 30.68 -13.04 -1.57
C THR A 57 29.99 -12.24 -2.67
N ASP A 58 28.91 -12.75 -3.27
CA ASP A 58 28.10 -12.07 -4.27
C ASP A 58 26.77 -11.62 -3.64
N ILE A 59 26.76 -10.38 -3.11
CA ILE A 59 25.63 -9.81 -2.40
C ILE A 59 24.70 -9.12 -3.38
N ARG A 60 23.49 -9.66 -3.55
CA ARG A 60 22.47 -9.15 -4.46
C ARG A 60 21.27 -8.63 -3.70
N SER A 61 20.62 -7.60 -4.28
CA SER A 61 19.36 -7.10 -3.76
C SER A 61 18.24 -8.15 -3.92
N PRO A 62 17.47 -8.45 -2.85
CA PRO A 62 16.30 -9.33 -2.94
C PRO A 62 15.07 -8.62 -3.52
N ILE A 63 15.10 -7.28 -3.65
CA ILE A 63 13.99 -6.45 -4.13
C ILE A 63 14.47 -5.50 -5.22
N ASN A 64 13.55 -5.07 -6.08
CA ASN A 64 13.76 -3.94 -6.97
C ASN A 64 13.52 -2.65 -6.20
N GLY A 65 14.36 -1.66 -6.39
CA GLY A 65 14.18 -0.40 -5.70
C GLY A 65 15.35 0.56 -5.89
N ARG A 66 15.23 1.72 -5.24
CA ARG A 66 16.27 2.74 -5.25
C ARG A 66 17.22 2.55 -4.08
N THR A 67 18.50 2.50 -4.39
CA THR A 67 19.56 2.42 -3.37
C THR A 67 19.75 3.75 -2.66
N GLY A 68 19.92 3.69 -1.36
CA GLY A 68 20.34 4.80 -0.53
C GLY A 68 21.85 5.02 -0.56
N ASN A 69 22.36 5.70 0.47
CA ASN A 69 23.80 5.91 0.62
C ASN A 69 24.52 4.60 0.92
N LEU A 70 25.67 4.41 0.29
CA LEU A 70 26.55 3.28 0.55
C LEU A 70 27.38 3.56 1.83
N THR A 71 27.16 2.76 2.87
CA THR A 71 27.86 2.90 4.15
C THR A 71 29.24 2.29 4.11
N VAL A 72 29.42 1.26 3.28
CA VAL A 72 30.66 0.49 3.14
C VAL A 72 31.33 0.84 1.82
N LYS A 73 32.62 1.19 1.86
CA LYS A 73 33.41 1.53 0.68
C LYS A 73 34.38 0.41 0.34
N GLN A 74 34.86 0.39 -0.90
CA GLN A 74 35.90 -0.54 -1.33
C GLN A 74 37.13 -0.46 -0.40
N GLY A 75 37.61 -1.61 0.03
CA GLY A 75 38.71 -1.72 1.01
C GLY A 75 38.26 -1.87 2.46
N ASN A 76 36.96 -1.67 2.76
CA ASN A 76 36.46 -1.91 4.11
C ASN A 76 36.24 -3.42 4.34
N VAL A 77 36.50 -3.86 5.56
CA VAL A 77 36.16 -5.22 6.00
C VAL A 77 34.68 -5.25 6.40
N VAL A 78 33.94 -6.17 5.82
CA VAL A 78 32.52 -6.42 6.15
C VAL A 78 32.44 -7.71 6.94
N LEU A 79 31.91 -7.63 8.15
CA LEU A 79 31.65 -8.80 9.00
C LEU A 79 30.19 -9.23 8.84
N ALA A 80 29.97 -10.53 8.85
CA ALA A 80 28.62 -11.08 8.75
C ALA A 80 27.73 -10.57 9.90
N ASN A 81 26.51 -10.11 9.56
CA ASN A 81 25.49 -9.62 10.50
C ASN A 81 25.93 -8.46 11.42
N SER A 82 26.96 -7.70 11.04
CA SER A 82 27.51 -6.65 11.91
C SER A 82 27.14 -5.22 11.51
N MET A 83 26.79 -4.99 10.25
CA MET A 83 26.46 -3.65 9.76
C MET A 83 25.55 -3.69 8.53
N ASP A 84 24.75 -2.65 8.37
CA ASP A 84 23.98 -2.40 7.16
C ASP A 84 24.90 -1.82 6.08
N MET A 85 24.93 -2.44 4.92
CA MET A 85 25.76 -1.97 3.78
C MET A 85 25.11 -0.82 3.05
N MET A 86 23.81 -0.92 2.80
CA MET A 86 22.96 0.10 2.19
C MET A 86 21.50 -0.20 2.47
N THR A 87 20.66 0.83 2.35
CA THR A 87 19.19 0.66 2.35
C THR A 87 18.68 0.68 0.92
N ILE A 88 17.75 -0.20 0.61
CA ILE A 88 17.04 -0.22 -0.68
C ILE A 88 15.57 -0.01 -0.38
N ASN A 89 14.98 1.03 -0.95
CA ASN A 89 13.56 1.32 -0.83
C ASN A 89 12.86 1.01 -2.15
N GLU A 90 11.78 0.23 -2.08
CA GLU A 90 10.86 0.06 -3.19
C GLU A 90 10.06 1.35 -3.34
N ILE A 91 10.17 1.98 -4.52
CA ILE A 91 9.49 3.24 -4.84
C ILE A 91 8.43 3.08 -5.93
N GLU A 92 8.41 1.95 -6.60
CA GLU A 92 7.44 1.55 -7.62
C GLU A 92 6.99 0.10 -7.40
N PRO A 93 5.78 -0.11 -6.85
CA PRO A 93 4.83 0.87 -6.33
C PRO A 93 5.28 1.47 -4.98
N ILE A 94 4.76 2.66 -4.63
CA ILE A 94 4.96 3.26 -3.30
C ILE A 94 3.69 3.13 -2.45
N TYR A 95 3.89 2.99 -1.15
CA TYR A 95 2.81 2.87 -0.19
C TYR A 95 2.70 4.13 0.65
N VAL A 96 1.49 4.68 0.74
CA VAL A 96 1.18 5.80 1.62
C VAL A 96 0.31 5.32 2.76
N THR A 97 0.82 5.47 3.99
CA THR A 97 0.07 5.13 5.21
C THR A 97 -0.54 6.40 5.78
N PHE A 98 -1.82 6.36 6.09
CA PHE A 98 -2.56 7.47 6.69
C PHE A 98 -3.58 6.96 7.69
N SER A 99 -4.00 7.83 8.61
CA SER A 99 -4.95 7.48 9.66
C SER A 99 -6.26 8.25 9.46
N VAL A 100 -7.38 7.59 9.73
CA VAL A 100 -8.71 8.20 9.73
C VAL A 100 -9.40 7.93 11.07
N PRO A 101 -10.32 8.80 11.54
CA PRO A 101 -11.11 8.53 12.73
C PRO A 101 -11.91 7.22 12.62
N GLU A 102 -12.04 6.47 13.70
CA GLU A 102 -12.80 5.21 13.72
C GLU A 102 -14.26 5.38 13.30
N SER A 103 -14.84 6.56 13.54
CA SER A 103 -16.21 6.90 13.11
C SER A 103 -16.43 6.79 11.60
N GLN A 104 -15.36 6.88 10.80
CA GLN A 104 -15.41 6.74 9.33
C GLN A 104 -15.35 5.28 8.87
N LEU A 105 -14.94 4.36 9.74
CA LEU A 105 -14.74 2.95 9.39
C LEU A 105 -15.99 2.26 8.81
N PRO A 106 -17.22 2.47 9.36
CA PRO A 106 -18.42 1.86 8.80
C PRO A 106 -18.68 2.30 7.35
N ALA A 107 -18.48 3.60 7.06
CA ALA A 107 -18.63 4.13 5.71
C ALA A 107 -17.57 3.55 4.77
N ILE A 108 -16.32 3.51 5.17
CA ILE A 108 -15.21 2.92 4.38
C ILE A 108 -15.52 1.46 4.06
N LYS A 109 -15.89 0.65 5.05
CA LYS A 109 -16.23 -0.78 4.84
C LYS A 109 -17.40 -0.95 3.87
N ARG A 110 -18.44 -0.13 4.00
CA ARG A 110 -19.62 -0.18 3.12
C ARG A 110 -19.23 0.09 1.67
N TYR A 111 -18.44 1.13 1.41
CA TYR A 111 -18.04 1.47 0.05
C TYR A 111 -16.97 0.53 -0.51
N MET A 112 -16.09 -0.03 0.32
CA MET A 112 -15.15 -1.08 -0.09
C MET A 112 -15.87 -2.35 -0.56
N ALA A 113 -17.02 -2.67 0.02
CA ALA A 113 -17.84 -3.82 -0.41
C ALA A 113 -18.42 -3.62 -1.82
N LEU A 114 -18.56 -2.38 -2.29
CA LEU A 114 -19.05 -2.04 -3.62
C LEU A 114 -17.91 -1.99 -4.67
N GLY A 115 -16.66 -1.86 -4.24
CA GLY A 115 -15.51 -1.81 -5.14
C GLY A 115 -14.25 -1.24 -4.50
N LYS A 116 -13.20 -1.12 -5.32
CA LYS A 116 -11.93 -0.52 -4.88
C LYS A 116 -12.11 0.98 -4.68
N LEU A 117 -11.66 1.49 -3.53
CA LEU A 117 -11.69 2.92 -3.25
C LEU A 117 -10.47 3.61 -3.85
N SER A 118 -10.71 4.72 -4.52
CA SER A 118 -9.66 5.58 -5.05
C SER A 118 -9.08 6.47 -3.95
N VAL A 119 -7.77 6.59 -3.95
CA VAL A 119 -7.02 7.46 -3.03
C VAL A 119 -6.20 8.43 -3.87
N ARG A 120 -6.21 9.70 -3.51
CA ARG A 120 -5.34 10.71 -4.11
C ARG A 120 -4.33 11.17 -3.07
N SER A 121 -3.09 11.29 -3.49
CA SER A 121 -2.00 11.75 -2.64
C SER A 121 -1.31 12.94 -3.29
N ARG A 122 -1.01 13.96 -2.51
CA ARG A 122 -0.31 15.16 -2.97
C ARG A 122 0.76 15.54 -1.95
N PRO A 123 2.02 15.75 -2.37
CA PRO A 123 3.03 16.36 -1.52
C PRO A 123 2.57 17.70 -0.99
N GLN A 124 2.95 18.03 0.24
CA GLN A 124 2.47 19.26 0.90
C GLN A 124 2.95 20.51 0.17
N ASP A 125 4.16 20.48 -0.36
CA ASP A 125 4.85 21.61 -0.97
C ASP A 125 4.73 21.66 -2.51
N ASP A 126 4.08 20.66 -3.13
CA ASP A 126 3.84 20.63 -4.58
C ASP A 126 2.34 20.50 -4.89
N PRO A 127 1.65 21.63 -5.15
CA PRO A 127 0.23 21.62 -5.50
C PRO A 127 -0.10 20.86 -6.80
N GLY A 128 0.86 20.74 -7.73
CA GLY A 128 0.70 20.05 -9.02
C GLY A 128 0.99 18.57 -8.99
N GLY A 129 1.59 18.06 -7.91
CA GLY A 129 2.07 16.70 -7.78
C GLY A 129 1.01 15.70 -7.30
N GLU A 130 -0.27 15.84 -7.71
CA GLU A 130 -1.31 14.89 -7.31
C GLU A 130 -1.12 13.54 -8.01
N GLU A 131 -1.05 12.48 -7.23
CA GLU A 131 -0.96 11.10 -7.68
C GLU A 131 -2.22 10.33 -7.30
N ALA A 132 -2.69 9.49 -8.22
CA ALA A 132 -3.82 8.62 -8.02
C ALA A 132 -3.36 7.21 -7.62
N GLY A 133 -4.01 6.66 -6.62
CA GLY A 133 -3.76 5.31 -6.12
C GLY A 133 -5.05 4.62 -5.70
N THR A 134 -4.90 3.48 -5.08
CA THR A 134 -6.01 2.65 -4.62
C THR A 134 -5.81 2.29 -3.16
N LEU A 135 -6.88 2.30 -2.36
CA LEU A 135 -6.87 1.77 -1.00
C LEU A 135 -6.70 0.25 -1.05
N THR A 136 -5.60 -0.25 -0.51
CA THR A 136 -5.25 -1.68 -0.55
C THR A 136 -5.28 -2.35 0.81
N PHE A 137 -5.21 -1.57 1.89
CA PHE A 137 -5.16 -2.12 3.23
C PHE A 137 -5.92 -1.24 4.23
N VAL A 138 -6.65 -1.89 5.11
CA VAL A 138 -7.30 -1.32 6.30
C VAL A 138 -6.82 -2.14 7.48
N ASP A 139 -6.30 -1.50 8.50
CA ASP A 139 -5.82 -2.18 9.71
C ASP A 139 -6.97 -2.94 10.38
N ASN A 140 -6.63 -4.01 11.10
CA ASN A 140 -7.59 -4.82 11.85
C ASN A 140 -7.84 -4.29 13.26
N THR A 141 -7.08 -3.28 13.70
CA THR A 141 -7.16 -2.68 15.03
C THR A 141 -7.26 -1.15 14.94
N VAL A 142 -8.03 -0.59 15.88
CA VAL A 142 -8.08 0.86 16.12
C VAL A 142 -7.03 1.21 17.16
N ASP A 143 -6.28 2.26 16.93
CA ASP A 143 -5.39 2.84 17.92
C ASP A 143 -6.24 3.55 18.99
N VAL A 144 -6.32 2.94 20.17
CA VAL A 144 -7.15 3.43 21.28
C VAL A 144 -6.66 4.75 21.87
N THR A 145 -5.41 5.12 21.64
CA THR A 145 -4.83 6.38 22.12
C THR A 145 -5.30 7.57 21.31
N THR A 146 -5.48 7.37 20.01
CA THR A 146 -5.84 8.41 19.04
C THR A 146 -7.26 8.28 18.50
N GLY A 147 -7.94 7.15 18.74
CA GLY A 147 -9.26 6.85 18.16
C GLY A 147 -9.22 6.74 16.63
N THR A 148 -8.09 6.35 16.07
CA THR A 148 -7.91 6.27 14.62
C THR A 148 -7.60 4.87 14.14
N ILE A 149 -7.90 4.61 12.87
CA ILE A 149 -7.51 3.38 12.18
C ILE A 149 -6.53 3.70 11.05
N LYS A 150 -5.50 2.87 10.92
CA LYS A 150 -4.50 3.01 9.85
C LYS A 150 -4.99 2.40 8.56
N LEU A 151 -4.78 3.13 7.50
CA LEU A 151 -5.07 2.75 6.12
C LEU A 151 -3.79 2.82 5.29
N LYS A 152 -3.72 2.03 4.22
CA LYS A 152 -2.60 2.08 3.28
C LYS A 152 -3.14 2.13 1.85
N GLY A 153 -2.72 3.15 1.14
CA GLY A 153 -2.93 3.30 -0.30
C GLY A 153 -1.70 2.88 -1.08
N THR A 154 -1.91 2.21 -2.21
CA THR A 154 -0.86 1.86 -3.16
C THR A 154 -0.92 2.79 -4.36
N PHE A 155 0.22 3.37 -4.70
CA PHE A 155 0.39 4.31 -5.81
C PHE A 155 1.44 3.77 -6.79
N PRO A 156 1.20 3.82 -8.10
CA PRO A 156 2.17 3.37 -9.10
C PRO A 156 3.50 4.13 -9.02
N ASN A 157 3.44 5.46 -8.84
CA ASN A 157 4.57 6.37 -8.67
C ASN A 157 5.60 6.33 -9.83
N THR A 158 5.13 6.13 -11.06
CA THR A 158 5.99 6.04 -12.26
C THR A 158 6.79 7.33 -12.52
N ASP A 159 6.22 8.47 -12.13
CA ASP A 159 6.88 9.77 -12.26
C ASP A 159 7.77 10.14 -11.07
N HIS A 160 7.89 9.24 -10.07
CA HIS A 160 8.67 9.42 -8.85
C HIS A 160 8.35 10.71 -8.06
N LYS A 161 7.08 11.14 -8.09
CA LYS A 161 6.63 12.35 -7.39
C LYS A 161 6.51 12.13 -5.88
N LEU A 162 6.20 10.89 -5.47
CA LEU A 162 6.15 10.51 -4.07
C LEU A 162 7.49 9.93 -3.63
N TRP A 163 7.95 10.33 -2.46
CA TRP A 163 9.24 9.93 -1.93
C TRP A 163 9.10 9.23 -0.57
N PRO A 164 9.84 8.14 -0.31
CA PRO A 164 9.83 7.48 0.99
C PRO A 164 10.17 8.46 2.13
N GLY A 165 9.35 8.47 3.18
CA GLY A 165 9.52 9.38 4.33
C GLY A 165 8.95 10.78 4.14
N GLN A 166 8.39 11.12 2.97
CA GLN A 166 7.76 12.40 2.71
C GLN A 166 6.35 12.48 3.32
N PHE A 167 6.02 13.65 3.87
CA PHE A 167 4.64 13.96 4.29
C PHE A 167 3.79 14.35 3.09
N VAL A 168 2.63 13.72 3.00
CA VAL A 168 1.69 13.94 1.91
C VAL A 168 0.28 14.17 2.45
N ARG A 169 -0.51 14.97 1.73
CA ARG A 169 -1.94 15.12 1.98
C ARG A 169 -2.69 14.05 1.21
N VAL A 170 -3.51 13.27 1.92
CA VAL A 170 -4.26 12.17 1.35
C VAL A 170 -5.74 12.51 1.31
N THR A 171 -6.38 12.24 0.18
CA THR A 171 -7.84 12.31 0.00
C THR A 171 -8.35 10.94 -0.39
N LEU A 172 -9.19 10.34 0.47
CA LEU A 172 -9.87 9.08 0.20
C LEU A 172 -11.24 9.39 -0.42
N LEU A 173 -11.47 8.92 -1.64
CA LEU A 173 -12.76 9.05 -2.32
C LEU A 173 -13.62 7.82 -2.00
N LEU A 174 -14.69 8.03 -1.23
CA LEU A 174 -15.61 6.96 -0.87
C LEU A 174 -16.62 6.67 -1.99
N THR A 175 -17.13 7.74 -2.60
CA THR A 175 -18.12 7.65 -3.69
C THR A 175 -18.11 8.93 -4.51
N THR A 176 -18.63 8.87 -5.70
CA THR A 176 -18.94 10.04 -6.54
C THR A 176 -20.44 10.08 -6.74
N GLN A 177 -21.07 11.18 -6.36
CA GLN A 177 -22.50 11.41 -6.60
C GLN A 177 -22.64 12.29 -7.83
N PRO A 178 -22.95 11.71 -9.01
CA PRO A 178 -23.13 12.51 -10.21
C PRO A 178 -24.37 13.41 -10.07
N ASN A 179 -24.30 14.60 -10.65
CA ASN A 179 -25.42 15.57 -10.67
C ASN A 179 -25.90 16.03 -9.29
N ALA A 180 -25.06 15.95 -8.26
CA ALA A 180 -25.41 16.50 -6.96
C ALA A 180 -25.54 18.04 -7.05
N VAL A 181 -26.62 18.58 -6.51
CA VAL A 181 -26.77 20.03 -6.35
C VAL A 181 -25.89 20.46 -5.19
N VAL A 182 -24.98 21.40 -5.45
CA VAL A 182 -24.08 21.93 -4.43
C VAL A 182 -24.31 23.44 -4.25
N VAL A 183 -24.21 23.90 -3.04
CA VAL A 183 -24.25 25.32 -2.70
C VAL A 183 -23.03 25.68 -1.86
N PRO A 184 -22.51 26.92 -1.96
CA PRO A 184 -21.46 27.35 -1.04
C PRO A 184 -21.90 27.17 0.42
N ASN A 185 -21.01 26.64 1.26
CA ASN A 185 -21.34 26.38 2.67
C ASN A 185 -21.86 27.62 3.41
N GLU A 186 -21.39 28.81 2.99
CA GLU A 186 -21.82 30.10 3.54
C GLU A 186 -23.29 30.39 3.25
N ALA A 187 -23.89 29.79 2.21
CA ALA A 187 -25.29 29.97 1.88
C ALA A 187 -26.25 29.21 2.82
N VAL A 188 -25.77 28.16 3.47
CA VAL A 188 -26.57 27.30 4.35
C VAL A 188 -26.63 27.94 5.74
N GLN A 189 -27.86 28.26 6.20
CA GLN A 189 -28.12 28.79 7.52
C GLN A 189 -28.82 27.74 8.38
N THR A 190 -28.60 27.82 9.70
CA THR A 190 -29.25 26.94 10.68
C THR A 190 -30.32 27.73 11.41
N GLY A 191 -31.57 27.32 11.34
CA GLY A 191 -32.71 27.89 12.04
C GLY A 191 -33.34 26.94 13.03
N GLN A 192 -34.42 27.37 13.70
CA GLN A 192 -35.15 26.55 14.68
C GLN A 192 -35.79 25.28 14.04
N SER A 193 -36.15 25.36 12.75
CA SER A 193 -36.80 24.29 11.99
C SER A 193 -35.80 23.45 11.15
N GLY A 194 -34.48 23.64 11.33
CA GLY A 194 -33.44 22.95 10.57
C GLY A 194 -32.64 23.88 9.67
N SER A 195 -31.90 23.27 8.73
CA SER A 195 -31.09 24.04 7.76
C SER A 195 -31.98 24.66 6.67
N PHE A 196 -31.66 25.87 6.29
CA PHE A 196 -32.35 26.57 5.23
C PHE A 196 -31.40 27.44 4.39
N VAL A 197 -31.82 27.81 3.21
CA VAL A 197 -31.12 28.75 2.32
C VAL A 197 -32.09 29.86 1.86
N TYR A 198 -31.53 30.99 1.50
CA TYR A 198 -32.29 32.02 0.80
C TYR A 198 -32.09 31.88 -0.71
N VAL A 199 -33.16 31.53 -1.42
CA VAL A 199 -33.18 31.43 -2.89
C VAL A 199 -33.68 32.75 -3.46
N VAL A 200 -33.01 33.29 -4.47
CA VAL A 200 -33.39 34.51 -5.16
C VAL A 200 -34.35 34.19 -6.29
N LYS A 201 -35.54 34.72 -6.25
CA LYS A 201 -36.55 34.57 -7.33
C LYS A 201 -36.28 35.50 -8.53
N ALA A 202 -36.98 35.26 -9.63
CA ALA A 202 -36.86 36.07 -10.85
C ALA A 202 -37.23 37.55 -10.65
N ASP A 203 -38.10 37.85 -9.68
CA ASP A 203 -38.51 39.22 -9.28
C ASP A 203 -37.50 39.91 -8.33
N LYS A 204 -36.34 39.27 -8.08
CA LYS A 204 -35.29 39.70 -7.16
C LYS A 204 -35.72 39.74 -5.68
N THR A 205 -36.75 39.01 -5.31
CA THR A 205 -37.10 38.79 -3.91
C THR A 205 -36.46 37.48 -3.42
N VAL A 206 -36.23 37.39 -2.11
CA VAL A 206 -35.69 36.16 -1.50
C VAL A 206 -36.80 35.37 -0.83
N GLU A 207 -36.68 34.03 -1.00
CA GLU A 207 -37.49 33.03 -0.31
C GLU A 207 -36.63 32.23 0.61
N SER A 208 -37.04 32.06 1.87
CA SER A 208 -36.42 31.12 2.78
C SER A 208 -36.94 29.72 2.50
N ARG A 209 -36.06 28.81 2.11
CA ARG A 209 -36.43 27.42 1.77
C ARG A 209 -35.65 26.45 2.63
N THR A 210 -36.37 25.55 3.32
CA THR A 210 -35.77 24.49 4.12
C THR A 210 -35.04 23.52 3.21
N VAL A 211 -33.84 23.14 3.57
CA VAL A 211 -33.00 22.22 2.81
C VAL A 211 -32.57 21.00 3.64
N VAL A 212 -32.42 19.88 2.95
CA VAL A 212 -31.78 18.70 3.51
C VAL A 212 -30.35 18.70 3.00
N THR A 213 -29.41 18.93 3.91
CA THR A 213 -27.99 18.97 3.58
C THR A 213 -27.37 17.58 3.64
N GLY A 214 -26.54 17.26 2.66
CA GLY A 214 -25.74 16.06 2.57
C GLY A 214 -24.30 16.25 3.05
N ALA A 215 -23.36 15.65 2.33
CA ALA A 215 -21.95 15.75 2.65
C ALA A 215 -21.35 17.12 2.29
N ARG A 216 -20.41 17.57 3.10
CA ARG A 216 -19.59 18.74 2.79
C ARG A 216 -18.41 18.34 1.91
N VAL A 217 -18.20 19.05 0.80
CA VAL A 217 -17.10 18.81 -0.14
C VAL A 217 -16.31 20.10 -0.32
N GLY A 218 -15.20 20.22 0.39
CA GLY A 218 -14.38 21.43 0.37
C GLY A 218 -15.11 22.63 0.96
N GLN A 219 -15.37 23.65 0.13
CA GLN A 219 -16.11 24.87 0.49
C GLN A 219 -17.61 24.77 0.19
N ASP A 220 -18.04 23.69 -0.46
CA ASP A 220 -19.42 23.47 -0.87
C ASP A 220 -20.12 22.45 0.01
N MET A 221 -21.45 22.58 0.11
CA MET A 221 -22.36 21.66 0.77
C MET A 221 -23.27 21.01 -0.28
N VAL A 222 -23.35 19.70 -0.28
CA VAL A 222 -24.34 18.96 -1.08
C VAL A 222 -25.72 19.24 -0.50
N VAL A 223 -26.69 19.53 -1.35
CA VAL A 223 -28.09 19.69 -0.98
C VAL A 223 -28.88 18.57 -1.63
N ASP A 224 -29.39 17.66 -0.79
CA ASP A 224 -30.16 16.51 -1.26
C ASP A 224 -31.60 16.88 -1.65
N LYS A 225 -32.17 17.93 -0.97
CA LYS A 225 -33.53 18.44 -1.23
C LYS A 225 -33.65 19.90 -0.90
N GLY A 226 -34.44 20.63 -1.67
CA GLY A 226 -34.84 22.01 -1.37
C GLY A 226 -34.25 23.07 -2.30
N VAL A 227 -33.24 22.72 -3.12
CA VAL A 227 -32.67 23.64 -4.14
C VAL A 227 -32.56 22.88 -5.45
N GLU A 228 -32.86 23.53 -6.56
CA GLU A 228 -32.72 23.01 -7.91
C GLU A 228 -31.46 23.53 -8.58
N ALA A 229 -30.94 22.77 -9.55
CA ALA A 229 -29.76 23.20 -10.31
C ALA A 229 -30.05 24.49 -11.09
N GLY A 230 -29.19 25.51 -10.95
CA GLY A 230 -29.33 26.80 -11.63
C GLY A 230 -30.06 27.86 -10.80
N GLU A 231 -30.59 27.54 -9.63
CA GLU A 231 -31.12 28.56 -8.71
C GLU A 231 -30.00 29.40 -8.08
N ILE A 232 -30.27 30.67 -7.86
CA ILE A 232 -29.32 31.58 -7.23
C ILE A 232 -29.57 31.62 -5.72
N VAL A 233 -28.54 31.34 -4.95
CA VAL A 233 -28.57 31.32 -3.48
C VAL A 233 -27.78 32.51 -2.91
N VAL A 234 -28.22 33.05 -1.77
CA VAL A 234 -27.55 34.15 -1.10
C VAL A 234 -26.39 33.60 -0.26
N THR A 235 -25.20 34.12 -0.48
CA THR A 235 -23.98 33.76 0.25
C THR A 235 -23.53 34.81 1.26
N GLU A 236 -23.91 36.06 1.07
CA GLU A 236 -23.56 37.18 1.98
C GLU A 236 -24.75 38.03 2.31
N GLY A 237 -24.81 38.58 3.53
CA GLY A 237 -25.85 39.53 3.95
C GLY A 237 -27.10 38.87 4.54
N GLN A 238 -27.14 37.58 4.76
CA GLN A 238 -28.33 36.80 5.18
C GLN A 238 -28.95 37.29 6.49
N LEU A 239 -28.15 37.83 7.43
CA LEU A 239 -28.63 38.34 8.74
C LEU A 239 -29.60 39.52 8.65
N ARG A 240 -29.65 40.18 7.49
CA ARG A 240 -30.52 41.33 7.25
C ARG A 240 -31.73 41.01 6.37
N LEU A 241 -31.87 39.76 5.98
CA LEU A 241 -32.92 39.29 5.08
C LEU A 241 -34.09 38.71 5.84
N ALA A 242 -35.28 39.05 5.41
CA ALA A 242 -36.52 38.38 5.75
C ALA A 242 -37.15 37.84 4.45
N PRO A 243 -37.98 36.79 4.52
CA PRO A 243 -38.72 36.31 3.36
C PRO A 243 -39.46 37.46 2.67
N GLY A 244 -39.30 37.58 1.33
CA GLY A 244 -39.88 38.70 0.54
C GLY A 244 -38.98 39.93 0.42
N SER A 245 -37.84 40.01 1.08
CA SER A 245 -36.89 41.13 0.93
C SER A 245 -36.36 41.19 -0.50
N LYS A 246 -36.26 42.42 -1.06
CA LYS A 246 -35.62 42.64 -2.36
C LYS A 246 -34.12 42.68 -2.22
N VAL A 247 -33.43 42.01 -3.11
CA VAL A 247 -31.96 41.90 -3.15
C VAL A 247 -31.38 42.37 -4.48
N VAL A 248 -30.15 42.84 -4.43
CA VAL A 248 -29.36 43.13 -5.63
C VAL A 248 -28.32 42.06 -5.77
N VAL A 249 -28.43 41.25 -6.82
CA VAL A 249 -27.46 40.21 -7.12
C VAL A 249 -26.13 40.89 -7.52
N ARG A 250 -25.11 40.70 -6.70
CA ARG A 250 -23.72 41.01 -7.07
C ARG A 250 -23.05 39.74 -7.52
N ASP A 251 -22.59 39.73 -8.75
CA ASP A 251 -21.85 38.57 -9.28
C ASP A 251 -20.51 38.46 -8.53
N GLY A 252 -20.40 37.47 -7.66
CA GLY A 252 -19.19 37.21 -6.85
C GLY A 252 -17.97 36.73 -7.65
N SER A 253 -18.07 36.57 -8.98
CA SER A 253 -17.04 36.07 -9.84
C SER A 253 -15.85 37.01 -10.14
N LYS A 254 -15.84 38.25 -9.57
CA LYS A 254 -14.77 39.24 -9.76
C LYS A 254 -14.12 39.69 -8.45
N LYS A 255 -13.48 38.79 -7.69
CA LYS A 255 -12.44 39.18 -6.73
C LYS A 255 -11.10 38.53 -7.13
N GLY A 256 -10.47 39.10 -8.13
CA GLY A 256 -9.15 38.73 -8.61
C GLY A 256 -8.58 39.74 -9.58
N GLY A 257 -8.44 41.03 -9.15
CA GLY A 257 -7.94 42.03 -10.10
C GLY A 257 -7.61 43.37 -9.41
N GLY A 258 -6.36 43.54 -8.99
CA GLY A 258 -5.67 44.84 -9.12
C GLY A 258 -5.86 45.86 -8.01
N ARG A 259 -5.18 45.72 -6.91
CA ARG A 259 -4.73 46.92 -6.16
C ARG A 259 -3.39 47.36 -6.80
N LYS A 260 -3.51 48.27 -7.81
CA LYS A 260 -2.36 49.10 -8.22
C LYS A 260 -2.07 50.05 -7.08
N SER A 261 -0.97 49.87 -6.40
CA SER A 261 -0.31 50.84 -5.54
C SER A 261 0.23 51.95 -6.45
N LYS A 262 -0.31 53.18 -6.29
CA LYS A 262 0.34 54.41 -6.70
C LYS A 262 1.06 54.95 -5.47
N SER A 263 2.33 55.01 -5.50
CA SER A 263 3.28 56.09 -5.15
C SER A 263 4.65 55.49 -5.09
#